data_2eb158bdbc69609acb9cb003f2acd07c
#
_entry.id   2eb158bdbc69609acb9cb003f2acd07c
#
_cell.length_a   1.000
_cell.length_b   1.000
_cell.length_c   1.000
_cell.angle_alpha   90.00
_cell.angle_beta   90.00
_cell.angle_gamma   90.00
#
_symmetry.space_group_name_H-M   'P 1'
#
loop_
_entity.id
_entity.type
_entity.pdbx_description
1 polymer ?
#
loop_
_entity_poly.entity_id
_entity_poly.type
_entity_poly.pdbx_seq_one_letter_code
_entity_poly.pdbx_strand_id
1 'polypeptide(L)'
;MYSSVALVRELSGLDNSTRISSARIVGKITVADSMINGALAYRYILPIAKHIQNTLTFTGTASASGNISITINSVVYSFAVTSGETANTLCDRFRETVATSDDFITDIVGSGTLVTLISKEDNTAQVNITTITSVAGVTITAGTRADRFPPSLMYLSADIATALLLQEEFGTEAEGTAKDGYARMEQCLGTLKMLQGIAQPTMRVFDEVTNLELPQAQEDNIRGYPNNSSNADRENDTMPYITMNGNL
;
A
#
# COMPACT_ATOMS: atom_id res chain seq x y z
N MET A 1 4.76 7.96 2.50
CA MET A 1 4.82 7.91 1.02
C MET A 1 4.10 6.65 0.59
N TYR A 2 3.14 6.76 -0.32
CA TYR A 2 2.42 5.61 -0.86
C TYR A 2 3.30 4.78 -1.78
N SER A 3 4.15 5.39 -2.59
CA SER A 3 5.01 4.72 -3.57
C SER A 3 6.50 4.78 -3.22
N SER A 4 7.32 4.09 -4.01
CA SER A 4 8.78 4.05 -3.86
C SER A 4 9.50 4.62 -5.09
N VAL A 5 10.74 5.08 -4.86
CA VAL A 5 11.62 5.54 -5.96
C VAL A 5 11.86 4.43 -6.99
N ALA A 6 11.98 3.17 -6.54
CA ALA A 6 12.20 2.03 -7.42
C ALA A 6 11.02 1.82 -8.38
N LEU A 7 9.79 1.83 -7.85
CA LEU A 7 8.58 1.66 -8.66
C LEU A 7 8.40 2.79 -9.68
N VAL A 8 8.67 4.06 -9.28
CA VAL A 8 8.60 5.19 -10.21
C VAL A 8 9.65 5.07 -11.32
N ARG A 9 10.86 4.60 -11.01
CA ARG A 9 11.89 4.34 -12.04
C ARG A 9 11.47 3.26 -13.02
N GLU A 10 10.94 2.16 -12.52
CA GLU A 10 10.42 1.04 -13.31
C GLU A 10 9.33 1.54 -14.28
N LEU A 11 8.31 2.26 -13.76
CA LEU A 11 7.19 2.74 -14.56
C LEU A 11 7.55 3.85 -15.56
N SER A 12 8.56 4.66 -15.23
CA SER A 12 9.00 5.75 -16.11
C SER A 12 9.97 5.31 -17.20
N GLY A 13 10.61 4.13 -17.04
CA GLY A 13 11.72 3.70 -17.89
C GLY A 13 12.97 4.59 -17.75
N LEU A 14 13.02 5.45 -16.74
CA LEU A 14 14.11 6.39 -16.51
C LEU A 14 15.12 5.83 -15.50
N ASP A 15 15.80 4.76 -15.90
CA ASP A 15 16.77 4.07 -15.04
C ASP A 15 18.05 4.88 -14.76
N ASN A 16 18.30 5.91 -15.55
CA ASN A 16 19.52 6.71 -15.42
C ASN A 16 19.49 7.60 -14.18
N SER A 17 20.10 7.09 -13.11
CA SER A 17 20.20 7.77 -11.81
C SER A 17 21.03 9.06 -11.83
N THR A 18 21.86 9.27 -12.85
CA THR A 18 22.70 10.47 -12.96
C THR A 18 21.92 11.69 -13.43
N ARG A 19 20.91 11.49 -14.26
CA ARG A 19 20.07 12.57 -14.78
C ARG A 19 18.91 12.90 -13.83
N ILE A 20 18.29 11.87 -13.24
CA ILE A 20 17.14 12.04 -12.36
C ILE A 20 17.51 11.51 -10.96
N SER A 21 17.79 12.42 -10.04
CA SER A 21 18.15 12.07 -8.66
C SER A 21 16.96 11.45 -7.92
N SER A 22 17.26 10.56 -6.97
CA SER A 22 16.24 9.99 -6.09
C SER A 22 15.48 11.06 -5.30
N ALA A 23 16.15 12.14 -4.90
CA ALA A 23 15.52 13.26 -4.20
C ALA A 23 14.44 13.94 -5.05
N ARG A 24 14.69 14.09 -6.34
CA ARG A 24 13.71 14.66 -7.29
C ARG A 24 12.48 13.75 -7.44
N ILE A 25 12.70 12.44 -7.54
CA ILE A 25 11.61 11.46 -7.57
C ILE A 25 10.79 11.50 -6.28
N VAL A 26 11.43 11.54 -5.12
CA VAL A 26 10.76 11.69 -3.82
C VAL A 26 9.89 12.95 -3.79
N GLY A 27 10.37 14.07 -4.32
CA GLY A 27 9.57 15.28 -4.45
C GLY A 27 8.29 15.09 -5.27
N LYS A 28 8.36 14.35 -6.39
CA LYS A 28 7.18 14.04 -7.21
C LYS A 28 6.22 13.07 -6.53
N ILE A 29 6.73 12.06 -5.81
CA ILE A 29 5.91 11.18 -5.00
C ILE A 29 5.17 11.98 -3.91
N THR A 30 5.83 12.93 -3.25
CA THR A 30 5.20 13.78 -2.25
C THR A 30 4.03 14.60 -2.83
N VAL A 31 4.19 15.14 -4.02
CA VAL A 31 3.09 15.84 -4.73
C VAL A 31 1.96 14.87 -5.07
N ALA A 32 2.29 13.70 -5.61
CA ALA A 32 1.32 12.66 -5.94
C ALA A 32 0.51 12.23 -4.71
N ASP A 33 1.18 11.97 -3.58
CA ASP A 33 0.54 11.59 -2.32
C ASP A 33 -0.40 12.69 -1.80
N SER A 34 -0.01 13.95 -1.98
CA SER A 34 -0.87 15.09 -1.61
C SER A 34 -2.13 15.17 -2.47
N MET A 35 -2.03 14.89 -3.77
CA MET A 35 -3.19 14.82 -4.67
C MET A 35 -4.13 13.67 -4.29
N ILE A 36 -3.57 12.50 -3.99
CA ILE A 36 -4.33 11.32 -3.54
C ILE A 36 -5.03 11.61 -2.22
N ASN A 37 -4.31 12.15 -1.23
CA ASN A 37 -4.90 12.51 0.06
C ASN A 37 -6.03 13.53 -0.10
N GLY A 38 -5.85 14.53 -0.96
CA GLY A 38 -6.91 15.49 -1.30
C GLY A 38 -8.16 14.81 -1.88
N ALA A 39 -7.97 13.79 -2.73
CA ALA A 39 -9.08 13.02 -3.28
C ALA A 39 -9.75 12.13 -2.23
N LEU A 40 -8.95 11.43 -1.42
CA LEU A 40 -9.44 10.51 -0.39
C LEU A 40 -10.15 11.21 0.76
N ALA A 41 -9.77 12.45 1.10
CA ALA A 41 -10.38 13.24 2.17
C ALA A 41 -11.89 13.45 2.01
N TYR A 42 -12.41 13.31 0.79
CA TYR A 42 -13.86 13.39 0.54
C TYR A 42 -14.63 12.18 1.04
N ARG A 43 -13.94 11.05 1.29
CA ARG A 43 -14.61 9.79 1.58
C ARG A 43 -14.01 9.00 2.72
N TYR A 44 -12.71 9.07 2.91
CA TYR A 44 -11.98 8.22 3.86
C TYR A 44 -11.38 9.03 5.00
N ILE A 45 -11.19 8.36 6.14
CA ILE A 45 -10.46 8.92 7.28
C ILE A 45 -8.97 9.02 6.92
N LEU A 46 -8.38 10.19 7.10
CA LEU A 46 -6.95 10.40 6.90
C LEU A 46 -6.22 10.54 8.25
N PRO A 47 -4.95 10.14 8.34
CA PRO A 47 -4.16 9.46 7.29
C PRO A 47 -4.63 8.04 7.03
N ILE A 48 -4.47 7.55 5.80
CA ILE A 48 -4.80 6.18 5.47
C ILE A 48 -3.96 5.23 6.32
N ALA A 49 -4.63 4.24 6.89
CA ALA A 49 -4.01 3.19 7.65
C ALA A 49 -3.01 2.39 6.77
N LYS A 50 -1.94 1.94 7.38
CA LYS A 50 -0.85 1.23 6.72
C LYS A 50 -0.46 0.01 7.52
N HIS A 51 -0.13 -1.06 6.83
CA HIS A 51 0.53 -2.22 7.42
C HIS A 51 2.03 -2.00 7.48
N ILE A 52 2.70 -2.72 8.36
CA ILE A 52 4.15 -2.79 8.39
C ILE A 52 4.57 -4.09 7.71
N GLN A 53 5.53 -4.01 6.80
CA GLN A 53 6.14 -5.17 6.18
C GLN A 53 7.60 -5.30 6.54
N ASN A 54 8.08 -6.54 6.54
CA ASN A 54 9.49 -6.89 6.57
C ASN A 54 9.73 -8.11 5.69
N THR A 55 10.94 -8.33 5.24
CA THR A 55 11.28 -9.45 4.36
C THR A 55 12.35 -10.33 4.98
N LEU A 56 12.31 -11.61 4.61
CA LEU A 56 13.35 -12.60 4.89
C LEU A 56 13.81 -13.21 3.57
N THR A 57 15.09 -13.15 3.30
CA THR A 57 15.70 -13.79 2.13
C THR A 57 16.51 -14.99 2.57
N PHE A 58 16.17 -16.17 2.05
CA PHE A 58 16.90 -17.40 2.28
C PHE A 58 17.86 -17.64 1.13
N THR A 59 19.11 -18.03 1.41
CA THR A 59 20.12 -18.36 0.40
C THR A 59 20.91 -19.58 0.81
N GLY A 60 21.44 -20.31 -0.20
CA GLY A 60 22.27 -21.49 0.00
C GLY A 60 21.50 -22.79 0.11
N THR A 61 22.22 -23.83 0.53
CA THR A 61 21.70 -25.20 0.74
C THR A 61 22.25 -25.72 2.05
N ALA A 62 21.41 -26.36 2.84
CA ALA A 62 21.81 -26.90 4.15
C ALA A 62 22.88 -27.98 3.97
N SER A 63 24.07 -27.76 4.53
CA SER A 63 25.17 -28.74 4.54
C SER A 63 25.14 -29.65 5.75
N ALA A 64 24.30 -29.34 6.77
CA ALA A 64 24.08 -30.13 7.98
C ALA A 64 22.61 -30.09 8.38
N SER A 65 22.17 -31.14 9.04
CA SER A 65 20.84 -31.17 9.70
C SER A 65 20.87 -30.37 10.99
N GLY A 66 19.74 -29.79 11.38
CA GLY A 66 19.61 -28.99 12.60
C GLY A 66 18.27 -28.30 12.67
N ASN A 67 18.21 -27.17 13.40
CA ASN A 67 17.02 -26.34 13.48
C ASN A 67 17.35 -24.92 13.04
N ILE A 68 16.42 -24.33 12.28
CA ILE A 68 16.40 -22.88 12.04
C ILE A 68 15.40 -22.27 13.01
N SER A 69 15.80 -21.16 13.65
CA SER A 69 14.94 -20.41 14.56
C SER A 69 14.97 -18.94 14.19
N ILE A 70 13.80 -18.33 14.06
CA ILE A 70 13.63 -16.90 13.75
C ILE A 70 12.71 -16.30 14.79
N THR A 71 13.18 -15.27 15.48
CA THR A 71 12.37 -14.56 16.48
C THR A 71 11.74 -13.33 15.86
N ILE A 72 10.42 -13.28 15.88
CA ILE A 72 9.61 -12.15 15.34
C ILE A 72 8.65 -11.70 16.43
N ASN A 73 8.63 -10.42 16.76
CA ASN A 73 7.81 -9.86 17.84
C ASN A 73 7.95 -10.60 19.18
N SER A 74 9.16 -11.04 19.50
CA SER A 74 9.48 -11.85 20.69
C SER A 74 8.94 -13.30 20.68
N VAL A 75 8.29 -13.74 19.62
CA VAL A 75 7.86 -15.13 19.41
C VAL A 75 8.91 -15.87 18.58
N VAL A 76 9.29 -17.06 19.02
CA VAL A 76 10.28 -17.91 18.34
C VAL A 76 9.58 -18.89 17.40
N TYR A 77 9.85 -18.78 16.13
CA TYR A 77 9.41 -19.71 15.09
C TYR A 77 10.58 -20.63 14.76
N SER A 78 10.42 -21.93 14.99
CA SER A 78 11.49 -22.91 14.78
C SER A 78 11.01 -24.11 13.98
N PHE A 79 11.86 -24.58 13.07
CA PHE A 79 11.58 -25.76 12.27
C PHE A 79 12.87 -26.57 12.01
N ALA A 80 12.68 -27.89 11.88
CA ALA A 80 13.79 -28.81 11.61
C ALA A 80 14.23 -28.73 10.16
N VAL A 81 15.53 -28.89 9.93
CA VAL A 81 16.19 -28.88 8.63
C VAL A 81 16.99 -30.15 8.45
N THR A 82 16.91 -30.73 7.25
CA THR A 82 17.70 -31.87 6.84
C THR A 82 18.81 -31.42 5.91
N SER A 83 19.99 -32.04 6.00
CA SER A 83 21.10 -31.78 5.06
C SER A 83 20.65 -32.00 3.62
N GLY A 84 21.01 -31.08 2.72
CA GLY A 84 20.63 -31.08 1.31
C GLY A 84 19.38 -30.26 0.97
N GLU A 85 18.64 -29.75 1.97
CA GLU A 85 17.48 -28.88 1.70
C GLU A 85 17.90 -27.53 1.13
N THR A 86 17.18 -27.10 0.09
CA THR A 86 17.45 -25.84 -0.60
C THR A 86 16.76 -24.67 0.07
N ALA A 87 17.23 -23.45 -0.22
CA ALA A 87 16.63 -22.21 0.28
C ALA A 87 15.12 -22.11 -0.02
N ASN A 88 14.67 -22.57 -1.18
CA ASN A 88 13.24 -22.58 -1.53
C ASN A 88 12.42 -23.46 -0.58
N THR A 89 12.88 -24.71 -0.36
CA THR A 89 12.21 -25.65 0.54
C THR A 89 12.14 -25.12 1.98
N LEU A 90 13.23 -24.48 2.43
CA LEU A 90 13.30 -23.88 3.76
C LEU A 90 12.38 -22.67 3.88
N CYS A 91 12.27 -21.88 2.83
CA CYS A 91 11.37 -20.75 2.74
C CYS A 91 9.89 -21.19 2.85
N ASP A 92 9.50 -22.24 2.13
CA ASP A 92 8.15 -22.80 2.16
C ASP A 92 7.81 -23.37 3.55
N ARG A 93 8.76 -24.11 4.15
CA ARG A 93 8.59 -24.61 5.53
C ARG A 93 8.47 -23.49 6.55
N PHE A 94 9.21 -22.40 6.38
CA PHE A 94 9.04 -21.22 7.23
C PHE A 94 7.64 -20.63 7.10
N ARG A 95 7.10 -20.48 5.87
CA ARG A 95 5.73 -20.01 5.64
C ARG A 95 4.71 -20.89 6.37
N GLU A 96 4.85 -22.21 6.28
CA GLU A 96 3.99 -23.16 6.99
C GLU A 96 4.09 -22.98 8.52
N THR A 97 5.31 -22.78 9.03
CA THR A 97 5.55 -22.60 10.47
C THR A 97 4.87 -21.33 11.02
N VAL A 98 4.80 -20.28 10.23
CA VAL A 98 4.21 -18.99 10.64
C VAL A 98 2.76 -18.80 10.19
N ALA A 99 2.19 -19.75 9.45
CA ALA A 99 0.84 -19.62 8.88
C ALA A 99 -0.26 -19.38 9.93
N THR A 100 -0.04 -19.80 11.18
CA THR A 100 -0.97 -19.61 12.31
C THR A 100 -0.68 -18.38 13.16
N SER A 101 0.23 -17.50 12.72
CA SER A 101 0.54 -16.27 13.47
C SER A 101 -0.68 -15.36 13.61
N ASP A 102 -0.86 -14.80 14.82
CA ASP A 102 -1.89 -13.79 15.07
C ASP A 102 -1.43 -12.38 14.69
N ASP A 103 -0.12 -12.12 14.68
CA ASP A 103 0.46 -10.79 14.50
C ASP A 103 0.66 -10.41 13.04
N PHE A 104 0.95 -11.37 12.17
CA PHE A 104 1.28 -11.11 10.77
C PHE A 104 0.84 -12.25 9.85
N ILE A 105 0.78 -11.91 8.56
CA ILE A 105 0.62 -12.86 7.47
C ILE A 105 1.89 -12.92 6.64
N THR A 106 2.11 -14.03 5.94
CA THR A 106 3.11 -14.13 4.89
C THR A 106 2.46 -13.87 3.55
N ASP A 107 3.22 -13.32 2.60
CA ASP A 107 2.78 -13.29 1.21
C ASP A 107 2.66 -14.74 0.70
N ILE A 108 1.46 -15.10 0.33
CA ILE A 108 1.14 -16.43 -0.24
C ILE A 108 1.78 -16.58 -1.63
N VAL A 109 2.14 -15.48 -2.26
CA VAL A 109 2.65 -15.40 -3.64
C VAL A 109 4.18 -15.31 -3.69
N GLY A 110 4.86 -15.28 -2.55
CA GLY A 110 6.33 -15.28 -2.50
C GLY A 110 6.87 -16.51 -3.19
N SER A 111 7.32 -16.39 -4.41
CA SER A 111 8.00 -17.46 -5.12
C SER A 111 9.46 -17.50 -4.72
N GLY A 112 9.98 -18.68 -4.46
CA GLY A 112 11.40 -18.90 -4.27
C GLY A 112 11.89 -18.60 -2.86
N THR A 113 12.97 -17.82 -2.77
CA THR A 113 13.77 -17.65 -1.55
C THR A 113 13.40 -16.43 -0.70
N LEU A 114 12.39 -15.66 -1.09
CA LEU A 114 11.93 -14.45 -0.41
C LEU A 114 10.59 -14.66 0.29
N VAL A 115 10.50 -14.28 1.55
CA VAL A 115 9.23 -14.20 2.29
C VAL A 115 8.99 -12.75 2.69
N THR A 116 7.80 -12.25 2.41
CA THR A 116 7.32 -10.97 2.94
C THR A 116 6.38 -11.22 4.10
N LEU A 117 6.67 -10.62 5.23
CA LEU A 117 5.85 -10.64 6.45
C LEU A 117 5.09 -9.32 6.51
N ILE A 118 3.78 -9.39 6.68
CA ILE A 118 2.90 -8.20 6.72
C ILE A 118 2.10 -8.23 8.02
N SER A 119 2.11 -7.15 8.78
CA SER A 119 1.31 -7.05 10.01
C SER A 119 -0.18 -7.18 9.70
N LYS A 120 -0.92 -7.91 10.55
CA LYS A 120 -2.39 -8.02 10.43
C LYS A 120 -3.10 -6.76 10.88
N GLU A 121 -2.56 -6.09 11.90
CA GLU A 121 -3.13 -4.87 12.43
C GLU A 121 -2.46 -3.63 11.86
N ASP A 122 -3.28 -2.60 11.65
CA ASP A 122 -2.84 -1.28 11.23
C ASP A 122 -1.95 -0.61 12.28
N ASN A 123 -0.86 0.00 11.84
CA ASN A 123 -0.02 0.95 12.58
C ASN A 123 0.55 0.47 13.91
N THR A 124 0.07 -0.64 14.48
CA THR A 124 0.40 -1.09 15.84
C THR A 124 1.27 -2.32 15.88
N ALA A 125 0.97 -3.34 15.06
CA ALA A 125 1.77 -4.55 15.01
C ALA A 125 3.09 -4.29 14.25
N GLN A 126 4.19 -4.66 14.88
CA GLN A 126 5.52 -4.50 14.28
C GLN A 126 6.05 -5.86 13.88
N VAL A 127 6.35 -6.06 12.60
CA VAL A 127 7.09 -7.24 12.15
C VAL A 127 8.57 -7.01 12.44
N ASN A 128 8.94 -7.19 13.71
CA ASN A 128 10.30 -6.95 14.19
C ASN A 128 11.07 -8.27 14.30
N ILE A 129 12.01 -8.48 13.38
CA ILE A 129 12.89 -9.64 13.35
C ILE A 129 14.11 -9.32 14.21
N THR A 130 14.30 -10.06 15.33
CA THR A 130 15.36 -9.74 16.30
C THR A 130 16.50 -10.74 16.27
N THR A 131 16.24 -12.02 16.10
CA THR A 131 17.24 -13.08 16.14
C THR A 131 16.98 -14.10 15.03
N ILE A 132 18.02 -14.46 14.32
CA ILE A 132 18.00 -15.51 13.30
C ILE A 132 19.12 -16.50 13.65
N THR A 133 18.76 -17.75 13.85
CA THR A 133 19.70 -18.86 14.00
C THR A 133 19.51 -19.78 12.78
N SER A 134 20.59 -20.05 12.07
CA SER A 134 20.58 -20.86 10.87
C SER A 134 21.47 -22.08 11.01
N VAL A 135 21.36 -23.00 10.06
CA VAL A 135 22.24 -24.18 9.94
C VAL A 135 23.38 -23.90 8.95
N ALA A 136 24.43 -24.71 9.03
CA ALA A 136 25.58 -24.57 8.10
C ALA A 136 25.12 -24.66 6.63
N GLY A 137 25.65 -23.79 5.79
CA GLY A 137 25.34 -23.70 4.35
C GLY A 137 24.10 -22.87 4.01
N VAL A 138 23.33 -22.41 4.99
CA VAL A 138 22.17 -21.53 4.77
C VAL A 138 22.42 -20.15 5.41
N THR A 139 22.13 -19.12 4.65
CA THR A 139 22.12 -17.74 5.15
C THR A 139 20.71 -17.17 5.04
N ILE A 140 20.24 -16.55 6.12
CA ILE A 140 18.95 -15.90 6.17
C ILE A 140 19.18 -14.42 6.50
N THR A 141 18.71 -13.54 5.65
CA THR A 141 18.89 -12.09 5.81
C THR A 141 17.53 -11.42 6.00
N ALA A 142 17.41 -10.66 7.07
CA ALA A 142 16.25 -9.78 7.26
C ALA A 142 16.40 -8.52 6.42
N GLY A 143 15.30 -8.12 5.80
CA GLY A 143 15.20 -6.86 5.06
C GLY A 143 14.96 -5.67 5.99
N THR A 144 14.69 -4.53 5.38
CA THR A 144 14.32 -3.31 6.10
C THR A 144 12.81 -3.24 6.27
N ARG A 145 12.37 -2.87 7.46
CA ARG A 145 10.97 -2.58 7.73
C ARG A 145 10.49 -1.41 6.86
N ALA A 146 9.32 -1.56 6.27
CA ALA A 146 8.71 -0.54 5.44
C ALA A 146 7.21 -0.44 5.69
N ASP A 147 6.66 0.74 5.42
CA ASP A 147 5.22 0.93 5.36
C ASP A 147 4.66 0.29 4.09
N ARG A 148 3.51 -0.35 4.22
CA ARG A 148 2.78 -0.94 3.12
C ARG A 148 1.37 -0.36 3.06
N PHE A 149 1.04 0.20 1.94
CA PHE A 149 -0.27 0.79 1.66
C PHE A 149 -1.02 -0.08 0.65
N PRO A 150 -2.35 0.09 0.52
CA PRO A 150 -3.11 -0.59 -0.52
C PRO A 150 -2.45 -0.46 -1.89
N PRO A 151 -2.28 -1.56 -2.64
CA PRO A 151 -1.59 -1.56 -3.93
C PRO A 151 -2.15 -0.54 -4.93
N SER A 152 -3.47 -0.33 -4.92
CA SER A 152 -4.14 0.66 -5.76
C SER A 152 -3.61 2.09 -5.51
N LEU A 153 -3.34 2.46 -4.26
CA LEU A 153 -2.77 3.76 -3.91
C LEU A 153 -1.28 3.83 -4.24
N MET A 154 -0.55 2.73 -4.05
CA MET A 154 0.88 2.66 -4.39
C MET A 154 1.11 2.89 -5.89
N TYR A 155 0.36 2.18 -6.74
CA TYR A 155 0.48 2.33 -8.20
C TYR A 155 -0.04 3.69 -8.67
N LEU A 156 -1.14 4.18 -8.14
CA LEU A 156 -1.65 5.51 -8.49
C LEU A 156 -0.64 6.61 -8.15
N SER A 157 -0.01 6.55 -6.97
CA SER A 157 1.05 7.48 -6.57
C SER A 157 2.25 7.41 -7.50
N ALA A 158 2.67 6.18 -7.88
CA ALA A 158 3.77 5.99 -8.82
C ALA A 158 3.44 6.51 -10.22
N ASP A 159 2.23 6.30 -10.71
CA ASP A 159 1.77 6.78 -12.02
C ASP A 159 1.71 8.31 -12.08
N ILE A 160 1.17 8.96 -11.04
CA ILE A 160 1.15 10.42 -10.96
C ILE A 160 2.58 10.98 -10.91
N ALA A 161 3.44 10.42 -10.06
CA ALA A 161 4.83 10.84 -9.95
C ALA A 161 5.58 10.66 -11.28
N THR A 162 5.36 9.56 -11.97
CA THR A 162 5.91 9.27 -13.31
C THR A 162 5.42 10.29 -14.34
N ALA A 163 4.12 10.59 -14.35
CA ALA A 163 3.55 11.58 -15.27
C ALA A 163 4.17 12.96 -15.05
N LEU A 164 4.32 13.38 -13.79
CA LEU A 164 4.96 14.64 -13.43
C LEU A 164 6.44 14.70 -13.85
N LEU A 165 7.17 13.59 -13.72
CA LEU A 165 8.56 13.50 -14.17
C LEU A 165 8.68 13.58 -15.68
N LEU A 166 7.85 12.85 -16.42
CA LEU A 166 7.87 12.85 -17.88
C LEU A 166 7.51 14.23 -18.45
N GLN A 167 6.53 14.91 -17.85
CA GLN A 167 6.18 16.29 -18.24
C GLN A 167 7.32 17.27 -17.99
N GLU A 168 8.01 17.15 -16.87
CA GLU A 168 9.13 18.02 -16.53
C GLU A 168 10.36 17.78 -17.41
N GLU A 169 10.68 16.50 -17.72
CA GLU A 169 11.88 16.15 -18.48
C GLU A 169 11.75 16.44 -19.98
N PHE A 170 10.57 16.25 -20.53
CA PHE A 170 10.36 16.31 -21.98
C PHE A 170 9.55 17.55 -22.43
N GLY A 171 9.00 18.31 -21.48
CA GLY A 171 8.24 19.54 -21.76
C GLY A 171 6.96 19.30 -22.55
N THR A 172 6.41 20.38 -23.10
CA THR A 172 5.17 20.38 -23.88
C THR A 172 5.37 20.12 -25.38
N GLU A 173 6.60 20.21 -25.86
CA GLU A 173 6.90 20.21 -27.29
C GLU A 173 7.49 18.91 -27.83
N ALA A 174 7.82 17.95 -26.97
CA ALA A 174 8.39 16.69 -27.40
C ALA A 174 7.31 15.75 -27.93
N GLU A 175 7.45 15.31 -29.17
CA GLU A 175 6.69 14.18 -29.70
C GLU A 175 7.09 12.90 -28.96
N GLY A 176 6.11 12.03 -28.62
CA GLY A 176 6.36 10.76 -27.95
C GLY A 176 6.25 10.85 -26.44
N THR A 177 7.34 10.70 -25.70
CA THR A 177 7.37 10.46 -24.23
C THR A 177 6.73 11.58 -23.39
N ALA A 178 6.78 12.83 -23.83
CA ALA A 178 6.10 13.93 -23.14
C ALA A 178 4.58 13.81 -23.28
N LYS A 179 4.11 13.42 -24.46
CA LYS A 179 2.70 13.15 -24.73
C LYS A 179 2.20 12.01 -23.84
N ASP A 180 3.05 11.01 -23.59
CA ASP A 180 2.74 9.92 -22.65
C ASP A 180 2.57 10.44 -21.21
N GLY A 181 3.37 11.40 -20.77
CA GLY A 181 3.23 12.06 -19.48
C GLY A 181 1.90 12.79 -19.31
N TYR A 182 1.42 13.49 -20.34
CA TYR A 182 0.12 14.17 -20.32
C TYR A 182 -1.05 13.17 -20.34
N ALA A 183 -1.01 12.17 -21.22
CA ALA A 183 -2.05 11.15 -21.31
C ALA A 183 -2.15 10.35 -20.00
N ARG A 184 -1.01 9.99 -19.40
CA ARG A 184 -0.96 9.32 -18.10
C ARG A 184 -1.53 10.19 -16.99
N MET A 185 -1.21 11.49 -16.95
CA MET A 185 -1.77 12.41 -15.97
C MET A 185 -3.28 12.54 -16.11
N GLU A 186 -3.80 12.63 -17.33
CA GLU A 186 -5.24 12.68 -17.58
C GLU A 186 -5.97 11.43 -17.04
N GLN A 187 -5.41 10.25 -17.26
CA GLN A 187 -5.92 8.99 -16.68
C GLN A 187 -5.91 9.02 -15.15
N CYS A 188 -4.79 9.49 -14.55
CA CYS A 188 -4.68 9.62 -13.09
C CYS A 188 -5.71 10.60 -12.53
N LEU A 189 -5.94 11.74 -13.18
CA LEU A 189 -6.97 12.71 -12.77
C LEU A 189 -8.38 12.11 -12.87
N GLY A 190 -8.64 11.28 -13.88
CA GLY A 190 -9.87 10.49 -13.97
C GLY A 190 -10.05 9.57 -12.77
N THR A 191 -9.01 8.83 -12.39
CA THR A 191 -9.00 7.94 -11.22
C THR A 191 -9.21 8.71 -9.92
N LEU A 192 -8.57 9.87 -9.74
CA LEU A 192 -8.78 10.72 -8.57
C LEU A 192 -10.23 11.19 -8.45
N LYS A 193 -10.89 11.55 -9.57
CA LYS A 193 -12.32 11.89 -9.58
C LYS A 193 -13.22 10.70 -9.19
N MET A 194 -12.85 9.49 -9.59
CA MET A 194 -13.56 8.27 -9.16
C MET A 194 -13.36 8.00 -7.66
N LEU A 195 -12.18 8.25 -7.11
CA LEU A 195 -11.90 8.16 -5.67
C LEU A 195 -12.71 9.18 -4.87
N GLN A 196 -12.87 10.39 -5.39
CA GLN A 196 -13.70 11.44 -4.80
C GLN A 196 -15.20 11.13 -4.85
N GLY A 197 -15.62 10.17 -5.66
CA GLY A 197 -17.03 9.89 -5.93
C GLY A 197 -17.70 10.88 -6.90
N ILE A 198 -16.91 11.73 -7.58
CA ILE A 198 -17.40 12.72 -8.57
C ILE A 198 -17.68 12.05 -9.92
N ALA A 199 -16.86 11.07 -10.30
CA ALA A 199 -17.00 10.33 -11.55
C ALA A 199 -17.47 8.89 -11.30
N GLN A 200 -18.27 8.36 -12.23
CA GLN A 200 -18.72 6.97 -12.21
C GLN A 200 -17.91 6.11 -13.22
N PRO A 201 -17.57 4.86 -12.89
CA PRO A 201 -17.86 4.17 -11.62
C PRO A 201 -17.03 4.72 -10.44
N THR A 202 -17.62 4.75 -9.25
CA THR A 202 -16.91 5.17 -8.04
C THR A 202 -15.85 4.12 -7.67
N MET A 203 -14.62 4.54 -7.49
CA MET A 203 -13.54 3.67 -7.04
C MET A 203 -13.55 3.54 -5.53
N ARG A 204 -13.42 2.32 -5.02
CA ARG A 204 -13.29 2.02 -3.59
C ARG A 204 -11.88 1.55 -3.30
N VAL A 205 -11.38 1.87 -2.11
CA VAL A 205 -10.07 1.41 -1.65
C VAL A 205 -10.27 0.37 -0.56
N PHE A 206 -9.67 -0.79 -0.75
CA PHE A 206 -9.75 -1.91 0.17
C PHE A 206 -8.38 -2.14 0.82
N ASP A 207 -8.42 -2.48 2.09
CA ASP A 207 -7.28 -3.01 2.80
C ASP A 207 -6.92 -4.40 2.24
N GLU A 208 -5.64 -4.64 1.97
CA GLU A 208 -5.20 -5.88 1.32
C GLU A 208 -5.12 -7.09 2.26
N VAL A 209 -5.07 -6.84 3.58
CA VAL A 209 -4.98 -7.88 4.61
C VAL A 209 -6.36 -8.32 5.06
N THR A 210 -7.22 -7.36 5.37
CA THR A 210 -8.59 -7.63 5.86
C THR A 210 -9.60 -7.81 4.74
N ASN A 211 -9.26 -7.35 3.52
CA ASN A 211 -10.14 -7.29 2.35
C ASN A 211 -11.43 -6.47 2.61
N LEU A 212 -11.38 -5.57 3.58
CA LEU A 212 -12.46 -4.65 3.91
C LEU A 212 -12.19 -3.28 3.25
N GLU A 213 -13.26 -2.55 2.93
CA GLU A 213 -13.12 -1.15 2.50
C GLU A 213 -12.53 -0.32 3.64
N LEU A 214 -11.59 0.58 3.32
CA LEU A 214 -10.98 1.46 4.30
C LEU A 214 -12.05 2.27 5.07
N PRO A 215 -11.78 2.62 6.35
CA PRO A 215 -12.73 3.38 7.16
C PRO A 215 -13.15 4.67 6.47
N GLN A 216 -14.45 4.82 6.27
CA GLN A 216 -15.02 6.01 5.65
C GLN A 216 -15.18 7.11 6.70
N ALA A 217 -14.90 8.34 6.30
CA ALA A 217 -15.28 9.49 7.09
C ALA A 217 -16.81 9.56 7.15
N GLN A 218 -17.36 9.74 8.33
CA GLN A 218 -18.80 9.96 8.46
C GLN A 218 -19.18 11.22 7.66
N GLU A 219 -20.19 11.10 6.81
CA GLU A 219 -20.61 12.21 5.93
C GLU A 219 -20.93 13.50 6.73
N ASP A 220 -21.36 13.35 7.97
CA ASP A 220 -21.72 14.46 8.87
C ASP A 220 -20.57 15.42 9.16
N ASN A 221 -19.31 14.95 9.10
CA ASN A 221 -18.14 15.75 9.45
C ASN A 221 -17.50 16.50 8.27
N ILE A 222 -17.82 16.13 7.03
CA ILE A 222 -17.09 16.65 5.86
C ILE A 222 -17.84 17.77 5.15
N ARG A 223 -19.17 17.77 5.19
CA ARG A 223 -19.96 18.67 4.33
C ARG A 223 -20.66 19.82 5.07
N GLY A 224 -20.67 19.83 6.41
CA GLY A 224 -21.39 20.86 7.16
C GLY A 224 -22.90 20.89 6.88
N TYR A 225 -23.41 19.89 6.17
CA TYR A 225 -24.83 19.70 5.96
C TYR A 225 -25.32 18.61 6.90
N PRO A 226 -26.49 18.75 7.50
CA PRO A 226 -27.10 17.67 8.26
C PRO A 226 -27.25 16.47 7.32
N ASN A 227 -26.67 15.35 7.74
CA ASN A 227 -26.70 14.14 6.94
C ASN A 227 -28.05 13.46 7.08
N ASN A 228 -28.83 13.48 6.03
CA ASN A 228 -30.05 12.70 5.91
C ASN A 228 -29.82 11.34 5.23
N SER A 229 -28.62 10.75 5.43
CA SER A 229 -28.28 9.50 4.78
C SER A 229 -28.88 8.25 5.42
N SER A 230 -29.36 8.33 6.67
CA SER A 230 -30.15 7.25 7.24
C SER A 230 -31.61 7.39 6.85
N ASN A 231 -32.16 6.38 6.15
CA ASN A 231 -33.60 6.34 5.85
C ASN A 231 -34.47 6.38 7.13
N ALA A 232 -33.90 6.08 8.29
CA ALA A 232 -34.57 6.17 9.59
C ALA A 232 -34.84 7.61 10.03
N ASP A 233 -33.96 8.56 9.65
CA ASP A 233 -34.12 9.97 10.02
C ASP A 233 -35.05 10.73 9.08
N ARG A 234 -35.31 10.19 7.87
CA ARG A 234 -36.23 10.81 6.91
C ARG A 234 -37.71 10.75 7.34
N GLU A 235 -38.08 9.80 8.18
CA GLU A 235 -39.45 9.71 8.68
C GLU A 235 -39.77 10.76 9.77
N ASN A 236 -38.72 11.33 10.39
CA ASN A 236 -38.89 12.35 11.44
C ASN A 236 -38.59 13.78 10.98
N ASP A 237 -38.15 13.98 9.75
CA ASP A 237 -37.91 15.30 9.19
C ASP A 237 -39.22 15.91 8.72
N THR A 238 -40.08 16.25 9.69
CA THR A 238 -41.18 17.18 9.47
C THR A 238 -40.57 18.55 9.19
N MET A 239 -40.33 18.83 7.92
CA MET A 239 -40.09 20.22 7.50
C MET A 239 -41.23 21.07 8.05
N PRO A 240 -40.91 22.13 8.81
CA PRO A 240 -41.97 23.08 9.17
C PRO A 240 -42.47 23.68 7.85
N TYR A 241 -43.66 23.27 7.42
CA TYR A 241 -44.33 23.96 6.35
C TYR A 241 -44.52 25.42 6.77
N ILE A 242 -43.77 26.31 6.14
CA ILE A 242 -44.05 27.72 6.19
C ILE A 242 -45.35 27.90 5.40
N THR A 243 -46.46 27.85 6.10
CA THR A 243 -47.76 28.33 5.57
C THR A 243 -47.64 29.85 5.41
N MET A 244 -47.37 30.29 4.19
CA MET A 244 -47.62 31.68 3.83
C MET A 244 -49.13 31.88 3.86
N ASN A 245 -49.63 32.37 4.97
CA ASN A 245 -50.96 32.96 5.03
C ASN A 245 -50.92 34.27 4.24
N GLY A 246 -51.28 34.18 2.97
CA GLY A 246 -51.66 35.37 2.19
C GLY A 246 -53.00 35.88 2.68
N ASN A 247 -53.00 36.95 3.47
CA ASN A 247 -54.13 37.79 3.62
C ASN A 247 -54.02 38.93 2.59
N LEU A 248 -54.91 38.93 1.66
CA LEU A 248 -55.34 40.09 0.91
C LEU A 248 -56.26 40.98 1.77
#